data_5c2f0f0f1e736862ead526d57610aa4a
#
_entry.id   5c2f0f0f1e736862ead526d57610aa4a
#
_cell.length_a   1.000
_cell.length_b   1.000
_cell.length_c   1.000
_cell.angle_alpha   90.00
_cell.angle_beta   90.00
_cell.angle_gamma   90.00
#
_symmetry.space_group_name_H-M   'P 1'
#
loop_
_entity.id
_entity.type
_entity.pdbx_description
1 polymer ?
#
loop_
_entity_poly.entity_id
_entity_poly.type
_entity_poly.pdbx_seq_one_letter_code
_entity_poly.pdbx_strand_id
1 'polypeptide(L)'
;MKKIRAAVVGYGNIGQYVVEALEAAPDFEVAGVVRRNPNDIPDELKGYTVTDTITKLDKVDVAVLATPTRSVETYAKEILSLGINTVDSFDIHGGIVDLRRSLDAVAKAHNTVAVISAGWDPGSDSIVRALLQAIVPKGITY
;
A
#
# COMPACT_ATOMS: atom_id res chain seq x y z
N MET A 1 -3.98 15.14 -18.24
CA MET A 1 -4.18 13.69 -18.03
C MET A 1 -5.12 13.46 -16.87
N LYS A 2 -5.93 12.39 -16.89
CA LYS A 2 -6.74 12.02 -15.72
C LYS A 2 -5.78 11.51 -14.63
N LYS A 3 -5.84 12.08 -13.42
CA LYS A 3 -5.04 11.63 -12.28
C LYS A 3 -5.53 10.29 -11.74
N ILE A 4 -4.61 9.49 -11.21
CA ILE A 4 -4.91 8.26 -10.47
C ILE A 4 -5.35 8.66 -9.06
N ARG A 5 -6.53 8.23 -8.65
CA ARG A 5 -7.08 8.53 -7.33
C ARG A 5 -6.65 7.46 -6.33
N ALA A 6 -5.75 7.85 -5.41
CA ALA A 6 -5.19 6.95 -4.41
C ALA A 6 -5.80 7.21 -3.02
N ALA A 7 -6.27 6.16 -2.36
CA ALA A 7 -6.65 6.20 -0.95
C ALA A 7 -5.48 5.72 -0.08
N VAL A 8 -5.29 6.34 1.08
CA VAL A 8 -4.31 5.90 2.08
C VAL A 8 -5.04 5.20 3.21
N VAL A 9 -4.78 3.91 3.41
CA VAL A 9 -5.41 3.10 4.45
C VAL A 9 -4.45 2.94 5.61
N GLY A 10 -4.74 3.61 6.71
CA GLY A 10 -3.86 3.78 7.86
C GLY A 10 -3.10 5.12 7.82
N TYR A 11 -3.04 5.79 8.98
CA TYR A 11 -2.37 7.09 9.10
C TYR A 11 -1.47 7.10 10.34
N GLY A 12 -0.43 6.30 10.29
CA GLY A 12 0.76 6.35 11.15
C GLY A 12 1.90 7.02 10.39
N ASN A 13 3.14 6.86 10.84
CA ASN A 13 4.30 7.46 10.18
C ASN A 13 4.37 7.14 8.67
N ILE A 14 4.15 5.88 8.30
CA ILE A 14 4.15 5.46 6.88
C ILE A 14 3.03 6.15 6.12
N GLY A 15 1.82 6.20 6.67
CA GLY A 15 0.67 6.83 6.01
C GLY A 15 0.87 8.32 5.76
N GLN A 16 1.53 9.03 6.68
CA GLN A 16 1.89 10.45 6.51
C GLN A 16 2.81 10.64 5.29
N TYR A 17 3.92 9.87 5.23
CA TYR A 17 4.84 9.94 4.09
C TYR A 17 4.22 9.49 2.77
N VAL A 18 3.25 8.56 2.80
CA VAL A 18 2.49 8.19 1.60
C VAL A 18 1.66 9.35 1.09
N VAL A 19 0.98 10.10 1.97
CA VAL A 19 0.23 11.31 1.58
C VAL A 19 1.17 12.33 0.95
N GLU A 20 2.30 12.65 1.59
CA GLU A 20 3.31 13.57 1.06
C GLU A 20 3.83 13.14 -0.33
N ALA A 21 4.12 11.85 -0.50
CA ALA A 21 4.61 11.31 -1.77
C ALA A 21 3.56 11.41 -2.88
N LEU A 22 2.29 11.14 -2.57
CA LEU A 22 1.19 11.25 -3.53
C LEU A 22 0.95 12.72 -3.94
N GLU A 23 1.04 13.66 -3.01
CA GLU A 23 0.94 15.09 -3.31
C GLU A 23 2.09 15.60 -4.19
N ALA A 24 3.30 15.06 -4.00
CA ALA A 24 4.46 15.40 -4.82
C ALA A 24 4.40 14.79 -6.25
N ALA A 25 3.57 13.76 -6.45
CA ALA A 25 3.46 13.05 -7.73
C ALA A 25 2.39 13.71 -8.63
N PRO A 26 2.75 14.25 -9.80
CA PRO A 26 1.83 15.06 -10.62
C PRO A 26 0.68 14.27 -11.24
N ASP A 27 0.81 12.95 -11.32
CA ASP A 27 -0.15 12.01 -11.91
C ASP A 27 -1.09 11.38 -10.89
N PHE A 28 -0.92 11.69 -9.59
CA PHE A 28 -1.77 11.21 -8.51
C PHE A 28 -2.65 12.31 -7.90
N GLU A 29 -3.69 11.87 -7.23
CA GLU A 29 -4.58 12.68 -6.39
C GLU A 29 -4.97 11.86 -5.16
N VAL A 30 -4.85 12.43 -3.97
CA VAL A 30 -5.30 11.77 -2.73
C VAL A 30 -6.82 11.75 -2.69
N ALA A 31 -7.42 10.57 -2.85
CA ALA A 31 -8.87 10.38 -2.78
C ALA A 31 -9.40 10.54 -1.34
N GLY A 32 -8.57 10.23 -0.36
CA GLY A 32 -8.86 10.35 1.06
C GLY A 32 -8.01 9.41 1.91
N VAL A 33 -8.21 9.53 3.22
CA VAL A 33 -7.49 8.74 4.24
C VAL A 33 -8.49 7.92 5.04
N VAL A 34 -8.24 6.62 5.13
CA VAL A 34 -9.03 5.69 5.95
C VAL A 34 -8.31 5.44 7.27
N ARG A 35 -8.97 5.73 8.39
CA ARG A 35 -8.42 5.51 9.74
C ARG A 35 -9.51 5.08 10.73
N ARG A 36 -9.11 4.34 11.76
CA ARG A 36 -10.04 3.78 12.76
C ARG A 36 -10.87 4.81 13.51
N ASN A 37 -10.31 5.98 13.76
CA ASN A 37 -11.04 7.10 14.38
C ASN A 37 -11.08 8.31 13.44
N PRO A 38 -12.10 8.43 12.59
CA PRO A 38 -12.20 9.52 11.63
C PRO A 38 -12.61 10.86 12.27
N ASN A 39 -13.00 10.87 13.55
CA ASN A 39 -13.42 12.10 14.25
C ASN A 39 -12.24 12.85 14.88
N ASP A 40 -11.13 12.18 15.12
CA ASP A 40 -9.89 12.76 15.62
C ASP A 40 -8.97 13.03 14.42
N ILE A 41 -9.16 14.18 13.77
CA ILE A 41 -8.45 14.55 12.55
C ILE A 41 -7.24 15.41 12.90
N PRO A 42 -6.00 14.92 12.68
CA PRO A 42 -4.80 15.73 12.78
C PRO A 42 -4.86 16.97 11.87
N ASP A 43 -4.16 18.02 12.26
CA ASP A 43 -4.17 19.29 11.50
C ASP A 43 -3.72 19.12 10.05
N GLU A 44 -2.79 18.21 9.80
CA GLU A 44 -2.25 17.87 8.48
C GLU A 44 -3.30 17.23 7.55
N LEU A 45 -4.34 16.65 8.12
CA LEU A 45 -5.45 16.06 7.35
C LEU A 45 -6.65 16.99 7.17
N LYS A 46 -6.57 18.23 7.67
CA LYS A 46 -7.61 19.25 7.44
C LYS A 46 -7.66 19.64 5.98
N GLY A 47 -8.42 19.11 5.18
CA GLY A 47 -8.52 19.34 3.73
C GLY A 47 -8.66 18.05 2.94
N TYR A 48 -8.45 16.92 3.60
CA TYR A 48 -8.69 15.62 3.02
C TYR A 48 -10.00 15.02 3.53
N THR A 49 -10.60 14.18 2.71
CA THR A 49 -11.69 13.33 3.17
C THR A 49 -11.14 12.23 4.08
N VAL A 50 -11.54 12.22 5.35
CA VAL A 50 -11.12 11.23 6.34
C VAL A 50 -12.32 10.35 6.71
N THR A 51 -12.17 9.04 6.60
CA THR A 51 -13.25 8.07 6.83
C THR A 51 -12.76 6.87 7.64
N ASP A 52 -13.70 6.05 8.12
CA ASP A 52 -13.43 4.77 8.79
C ASP A 52 -13.39 3.58 7.83
N THR A 53 -13.93 3.75 6.61
CA THR A 53 -13.95 2.71 5.57
C THR A 53 -13.74 3.31 4.18
N ILE A 54 -13.06 2.56 3.31
CA ILE A 54 -12.79 2.97 1.93
C ILE A 54 -14.05 3.14 1.10
N THR A 55 -15.12 2.46 1.45
CA THR A 55 -16.42 2.52 0.73
C THR A 55 -17.12 3.88 0.84
N LYS A 56 -16.68 4.75 1.76
CA LYS A 56 -17.17 6.12 1.91
C LYS A 56 -16.40 7.13 1.05
N LEU A 57 -15.32 6.70 0.40
CA LEU A 57 -14.56 7.53 -0.53
C LEU A 57 -15.13 7.44 -1.94
N ASP A 58 -15.11 8.55 -2.66
CA ASP A 58 -15.55 8.57 -4.06
C ASP A 58 -14.40 8.20 -5.00
N LYS A 59 -14.65 7.27 -5.93
CA LYS A 59 -13.77 6.92 -7.07
C LYS A 59 -12.31 6.66 -6.69
N VAL A 60 -12.05 5.58 -5.97
CA VAL A 60 -10.69 5.13 -5.65
C VAL A 60 -10.20 4.18 -6.75
N ASP A 61 -9.06 4.48 -7.36
CA ASP A 61 -8.40 3.61 -8.36
C ASP A 61 -7.43 2.64 -7.68
N VAL A 62 -6.77 3.09 -6.59
CA VAL A 62 -5.78 2.30 -5.83
C VAL A 62 -5.79 2.67 -4.35
N ALA A 63 -5.60 1.68 -3.48
CA ALA A 63 -5.42 1.87 -2.05
C ALA A 63 -3.99 1.51 -1.65
N VAL A 64 -3.30 2.44 -0.97
CA VAL A 64 -1.99 2.20 -0.35
C VAL A 64 -2.21 1.78 1.10
N LEU A 65 -1.83 0.55 1.44
CA LEU A 65 -2.05 -0.04 2.75
C LEU A 65 -0.88 0.29 3.69
N ALA A 66 -1.01 1.37 4.44
CA ALA A 66 -0.08 1.79 5.49
C ALA A 66 -0.51 1.26 6.87
N THR A 67 -0.92 0.01 6.92
CA THR A 67 -1.44 -0.69 8.10
C THR A 67 -0.38 -1.66 8.67
N PRO A 68 -0.54 -2.10 9.94
CA PRO A 68 0.32 -3.15 10.47
C PRO A 68 0.34 -4.38 9.56
N THR A 69 1.52 -4.96 9.36
CA THR A 69 1.77 -6.03 8.39
C THR A 69 0.80 -7.21 8.51
N ARG A 70 0.43 -7.59 9.75
CA ARG A 70 -0.49 -8.71 10.02
C ARG A 70 -1.93 -8.47 9.56
N SER A 71 -2.31 -7.24 9.32
CA SER A 71 -3.66 -6.87 8.83
C SER A 71 -3.72 -6.64 7.32
N VAL A 72 -2.56 -6.60 6.65
CA VAL A 72 -2.47 -6.34 5.20
C VAL A 72 -3.33 -7.30 4.39
N GLU A 73 -3.22 -8.60 4.62
CA GLU A 73 -3.97 -9.60 3.85
C GLU A 73 -5.48 -9.39 3.94
N THR A 74 -6.00 -9.10 5.13
CA THR A 74 -7.43 -8.88 5.34
C THR A 74 -7.91 -7.63 4.60
N TYR A 75 -7.22 -6.51 4.77
CA TYR A 75 -7.57 -5.27 4.07
C TYR A 75 -7.43 -5.40 2.56
N ALA A 76 -6.34 -6.03 2.08
CA ALA A 76 -6.12 -6.21 0.66
C ALA A 76 -7.25 -7.04 0.01
N LYS A 77 -7.65 -8.15 0.61
CA LYS A 77 -8.76 -8.98 0.09
C LYS A 77 -10.08 -8.21 0.02
N GLU A 78 -10.40 -7.50 1.09
CA GLU A 78 -11.62 -6.69 1.14
C GLU A 78 -11.61 -5.63 0.03
N ILE A 79 -10.53 -4.87 -0.11
CA ILE A 79 -10.42 -3.76 -1.04
C ILE A 79 -10.36 -4.25 -2.50
N LEU A 80 -9.61 -5.32 -2.79
CA LEU A 80 -9.58 -5.94 -4.11
C LEU A 80 -10.98 -6.42 -4.54
N SER A 81 -11.75 -6.96 -3.60
CA SER A 81 -13.13 -7.41 -3.85
C SER A 81 -14.09 -6.28 -4.21
N LEU A 82 -13.75 -5.04 -3.88
CA LEU A 82 -14.48 -3.83 -4.28
C LEU A 82 -14.08 -3.32 -5.67
N GLY A 83 -13.17 -4.00 -6.37
CA GLY A 83 -12.66 -3.55 -7.67
C GLY A 83 -11.57 -2.48 -7.57
N ILE A 84 -10.94 -2.31 -6.42
CA ILE A 84 -9.89 -1.32 -6.16
C ILE A 84 -8.54 -2.04 -6.08
N ASN A 85 -7.53 -1.53 -6.79
CA ASN A 85 -6.16 -2.05 -6.72
C ASN A 85 -5.52 -1.77 -5.36
N THR A 86 -4.54 -2.59 -4.96
CA THR A 86 -3.82 -2.38 -3.68
C THR A 86 -2.32 -2.34 -3.85
N VAL A 87 -1.67 -1.54 -3.00
CA VAL A 87 -0.21 -1.53 -2.81
C VAL A 87 0.07 -1.65 -1.32
N ASP A 88 0.97 -2.54 -0.92
CA ASP A 88 1.37 -2.71 0.48
C ASP A 88 2.88 -2.85 0.66
N SER A 89 3.33 -2.73 1.90
CA SER A 89 4.71 -2.93 2.33
C SER A 89 4.84 -4.12 3.28
N PHE A 90 4.11 -5.21 3.00
CA PHE A 90 4.18 -6.45 3.80
C PHE A 90 5.62 -6.93 3.96
N ASP A 91 6.06 -7.18 5.21
CA ASP A 91 7.46 -7.41 5.56
C ASP A 91 7.75 -8.77 6.21
N ILE A 92 6.78 -9.66 6.31
CA ILE A 92 7.02 -11.04 6.78
C ILE A 92 7.58 -11.88 5.62
N HIS A 93 8.90 -11.88 5.45
CA HIS A 93 9.60 -12.51 4.32
C HIS A 93 9.15 -13.95 4.05
N GLY A 94 9.03 -14.79 5.08
CA GLY A 94 8.58 -16.18 4.95
C GLY A 94 7.13 -16.34 4.50
N GLY A 95 6.31 -15.29 4.62
CA GLY A 95 4.88 -15.28 4.26
C GLY A 95 4.56 -14.68 2.89
N ILE A 96 5.53 -14.08 2.19
CA ILE A 96 5.28 -13.33 0.95
C ILE A 96 4.67 -14.22 -0.14
N VAL A 97 5.17 -15.43 -0.30
CA VAL A 97 4.67 -16.37 -1.33
C VAL A 97 3.22 -16.76 -1.06
N ASP A 98 2.87 -17.01 0.19
CA ASP A 98 1.52 -17.40 0.58
C ASP A 98 0.56 -16.20 0.47
N LEU A 99 0.98 -15.00 0.89
CA LEU A 99 0.23 -13.77 0.66
C LEU A 99 -0.04 -13.57 -0.84
N ARG A 100 0.99 -13.70 -1.68
CA ARG A 100 0.84 -13.56 -3.13
C ARG A 100 -0.21 -14.51 -3.68
N ARG A 101 -0.15 -15.80 -3.31
CA ARG A 101 -1.12 -16.82 -3.77
C ARG A 101 -2.54 -16.49 -3.30
N SER A 102 -2.66 -16.05 -2.07
CA SER A 102 -3.93 -15.70 -1.45
C SER A 102 -4.59 -14.50 -2.12
N LEU A 103 -3.82 -13.46 -2.45
CA LEU A 103 -4.33 -12.24 -3.12
C LEU A 103 -4.54 -12.44 -4.61
N ASP A 104 -3.73 -13.28 -5.29
CA ASP A 104 -3.85 -13.58 -6.72
C ASP A 104 -5.24 -14.10 -7.09
N ALA A 105 -5.78 -15.00 -6.27
CA ALA A 105 -7.13 -15.54 -6.48
C ALA A 105 -8.21 -14.45 -6.42
N VAL A 106 -8.12 -13.55 -5.43
CA VAL A 106 -9.09 -12.46 -5.26
C VAL A 106 -8.93 -11.42 -6.37
N ALA A 107 -7.70 -11.02 -6.66
CA ALA A 107 -7.40 -10.04 -7.70
C ALA A 107 -7.91 -10.48 -9.07
N LYS A 108 -7.68 -11.74 -9.46
CA LYS A 108 -8.20 -12.32 -10.70
C LYS A 108 -9.74 -12.36 -10.74
N ALA A 109 -10.38 -12.72 -9.63
CA ALA A 109 -11.83 -12.79 -9.56
C ALA A 109 -12.50 -11.41 -9.74
N HIS A 110 -11.82 -10.33 -9.35
CA HIS A 110 -12.36 -8.97 -9.38
C HIS A 110 -11.69 -8.05 -10.39
N ASN A 111 -10.83 -8.59 -11.28
CA ASN A 111 -10.10 -7.85 -12.31
C ASN A 111 -9.29 -6.68 -11.72
N THR A 112 -8.59 -6.94 -10.61
CA THR A 112 -7.76 -5.99 -9.89
C THR A 112 -6.30 -6.45 -9.83
N VAL A 113 -5.42 -5.58 -9.35
CA VAL A 113 -3.98 -5.83 -9.15
C VAL A 113 -3.61 -5.58 -7.71
N ALA A 114 -2.83 -6.49 -7.12
CA ALA A 114 -2.17 -6.30 -5.84
C ALA A 114 -0.65 -6.19 -6.07
N VAL A 115 -0.05 -5.07 -5.67
CA VAL A 115 1.40 -4.90 -5.58
C VAL A 115 1.79 -5.12 -4.13
N ILE A 116 2.48 -6.22 -3.86
CA ILE A 116 2.82 -6.65 -2.50
C ILE A 116 4.29 -6.34 -2.18
N SER A 117 4.57 -6.11 -0.89
CA SER A 117 5.96 -5.94 -0.41
C SER A 117 6.72 -4.81 -1.12
N ALA A 118 6.04 -3.72 -1.46
CA ALA A 118 6.59 -2.56 -2.15
C ALA A 118 7.18 -1.55 -1.15
N GLY A 119 8.02 -2.03 -0.23
CA GLY A 119 8.70 -1.22 0.78
C GLY A 119 10.18 -1.06 0.49
N TRP A 120 10.95 -0.87 1.56
CA TRP A 120 12.40 -0.86 1.52
C TRP A 120 12.95 -2.30 1.57
N ASP A 121 12.59 -3.07 2.58
CA ASP A 121 12.97 -4.48 2.78
C ASP A 121 11.78 -5.29 3.34
N PRO A 122 11.15 -6.13 2.52
CA PRO A 122 11.37 -6.38 1.09
C PRO A 122 10.97 -5.20 0.19
N GLY A 123 11.68 -5.04 -0.91
CA GLY A 123 11.48 -3.96 -1.89
C GLY A 123 12.79 -3.49 -2.51
N SER A 124 13.10 -2.20 -2.40
CA SER A 124 14.29 -1.59 -3.01
C SER A 124 15.60 -2.21 -2.50
N ASP A 125 15.72 -2.50 -1.20
CA ASP A 125 16.89 -3.15 -0.62
C ASP A 125 17.12 -4.55 -1.18
N SER A 126 16.07 -5.29 -1.47
CA SER A 126 16.17 -6.62 -2.09
C SER A 126 16.86 -6.57 -3.47
N ILE A 127 16.61 -5.52 -4.25
CA ILE A 127 17.26 -5.30 -5.54
C ILE A 127 18.73 -4.95 -5.34
N VAL A 128 19.04 -4.04 -4.40
CA VAL A 128 20.43 -3.66 -4.06
C VAL A 128 21.21 -4.89 -3.60
N ARG A 129 20.66 -5.71 -2.71
CA ARG A 129 21.29 -6.95 -2.25
C ARG A 129 21.56 -7.94 -3.39
N ALA A 130 20.60 -8.10 -4.31
CA ALA A 130 20.80 -8.98 -5.47
C ALA A 130 21.94 -8.50 -6.37
N LEU A 131 22.07 -7.18 -6.59
CA LEU A 131 23.18 -6.59 -7.33
C LEU A 131 24.51 -6.78 -6.61
N LEU A 132 24.58 -6.54 -5.30
CA LEU A 132 25.77 -6.76 -4.50
C LEU A 132 26.20 -8.23 -4.51
N GLN A 133 25.26 -9.16 -4.42
CA GLN A 133 25.53 -10.58 -4.51
C GLN A 133 26.05 -11.02 -5.88
N ALA A 134 25.59 -10.38 -6.97
CA ALA A 134 26.12 -10.61 -8.30
C ALA A 134 27.58 -10.11 -8.46
N ILE A 135 27.93 -8.99 -7.82
CA ILE A 135 29.28 -8.39 -7.84
C ILE A 135 30.23 -9.18 -6.92
N VAL A 136 29.78 -9.59 -5.75
CA VAL A 136 30.58 -10.29 -4.73
C VAL A 136 29.86 -11.56 -4.28
N PRO A 137 29.79 -12.60 -5.13
CA PRO A 137 28.95 -13.78 -4.86
C PRO A 137 29.35 -14.60 -3.63
N LYS A 138 30.57 -14.40 -3.10
CA LYS A 138 31.06 -15.02 -1.87
C LYS A 138 31.18 -14.00 -0.71
N GLY A 139 30.66 -12.79 -0.89
CA GLY A 139 30.65 -11.75 0.11
C GLY A 139 29.62 -12.04 1.22
N ILE A 140 29.81 -11.42 2.38
CA ILE A 140 28.84 -11.45 3.46
C ILE A 140 27.92 -10.23 3.26
N THR A 141 26.61 -10.51 3.16
CA THR A 141 25.57 -9.46 3.19
C THR A 141 24.83 -9.56 4.51
N TYR A 142 24.79 -8.47 5.25
CA TYR A 142 24.03 -8.34 6.50
C TYR A 142 22.75 -7.56 6.23
#